data_7525484bee6b35332ae7dbfb06345c21
#
_entry.id   7525484bee6b35332ae7dbfb06345c21
#
_cell.length_a   1.000
_cell.length_b   1.000
_cell.length_c   1.000
_cell.angle_alpha   90.00
_cell.angle_beta   90.00
_cell.angle_gamma   90.00
#
_symmetry.space_group_name_H-M   'P 1'
#
loop_
_entity.id
_entity.type
_entity.pdbx_description
1 polymer ?
#
loop_
_entity_poly.entity_id
_entity_poly.type
_entity_poly.pdbx_seq_one_letter_code
_entity_poly.pdbx_strand_id
1 'polypeptide(L)' 'MPKNDLTPEQIDDLKDLYVERYVDTMDNKDLYNYVFDDMTEYVKKLSDNEFLNRAEDYWDDHFPDIVEEI' A
#
# COMPACT_ATOMS: atom_id res chain seq x y z
N MET A 1 -12.45 7.37 8.58
CA MET A 1 -11.46 7.40 9.65
C MET A 1 -10.25 8.18 9.22
N PRO A 2 -9.77 9.12 10.03
CA PRO A 2 -8.54 9.81 9.65
C PRO A 2 -7.36 8.83 9.60
N LYS A 3 -6.47 9.06 8.65
CA LYS A 3 -5.30 8.19 8.48
C LYS A 3 -4.37 8.20 9.71
N ASN A 4 -4.48 9.23 10.54
CA ASN A 4 -3.65 9.37 11.74
C ASN A 4 -4.05 8.39 12.85
N ASP A 5 -5.22 7.76 12.73
CA ASP A 5 -5.72 6.84 13.76
C ASP A 5 -5.25 5.40 13.54
N LEU A 6 -4.50 5.16 12.48
CA LEU A 6 -4.00 3.82 12.18
C LEU A 6 -2.87 3.44 13.13
N THR A 7 -2.93 2.19 13.62
CA THR A 7 -1.83 1.64 14.43
C THR A 7 -0.68 1.25 13.52
N PRO A 8 0.56 1.11 14.07
CA PRO A 8 1.68 0.65 13.26
C PRO A 8 1.42 -0.69 12.57
N GLU A 9 0.70 -1.60 13.24
CA GLU A 9 0.34 -2.89 12.65
C GLU A 9 -0.58 -2.71 11.45
N GLN A 10 -1.56 -1.82 11.58
CA GLN A 10 -2.47 -1.53 10.48
C GLN A 10 -1.74 -0.89 9.31
N ILE A 11 -0.77 -0.03 9.60
CA ILE A 11 0.03 0.60 8.54
C ILE A 11 0.86 -0.45 7.81
N ASP A 12 1.44 -1.40 8.53
CA ASP A 12 2.20 -2.49 7.91
C ASP A 12 1.31 -3.35 7.02
N ASP A 13 0.12 -3.70 7.50
CA ASP A 13 -0.85 -4.46 6.72
C ASP A 13 -1.26 -3.68 5.47
N LEU A 14 -1.44 -2.38 5.61
CA LEU A 14 -1.79 -1.51 4.50
C LEU A 14 -0.68 -1.44 3.46
N LYS A 15 0.57 -1.44 3.90
CA LYS A 15 1.71 -1.46 2.99
C LYS A 15 1.72 -2.73 2.15
N ASP A 16 1.49 -3.87 2.78
CA ASP A 16 1.43 -5.15 2.07
C ASP A 16 0.29 -5.14 1.06
N LEU A 17 -0.87 -4.68 1.47
CA LEU A 17 -2.03 -4.60 0.61
C LEU A 17 -1.79 -3.66 -0.57
N TYR A 18 -1.17 -2.52 -0.31
CA TYR A 18 -0.83 -1.55 -1.35
C TYR A 18 0.05 -2.19 -2.43
N VAL A 19 1.10 -2.87 -2.02
CA VAL A 19 2.02 -3.52 -2.97
C VAL A 19 1.29 -4.60 -3.74
N GLU A 20 0.52 -5.43 -3.06
CA GLU A 20 -0.23 -6.51 -3.68
C GLU A 20 -1.21 -6.00 -4.74
N ARG A 21 -1.98 -4.97 -4.40
CA ARG A 21 -2.94 -4.39 -5.34
C ARG A 21 -2.26 -3.72 -6.52
N TYR A 22 -1.15 -3.05 -6.26
CA TYR A 22 -0.39 -2.39 -7.30
C TYR A 22 0.13 -3.41 -8.32
N VAL A 23 0.70 -4.50 -7.85
CA VAL A 23 1.28 -5.52 -8.73
C VAL A 23 0.20 -6.30 -9.46
N ASP A 24 -0.97 -6.47 -8.85
CA ASP A 24 -2.10 -7.15 -9.49
C ASP A 24 -2.57 -6.46 -10.77
N THR A 25 -2.31 -5.17 -10.90
CA THR A 25 -2.69 -4.43 -12.11
C THR A 25 -1.74 -4.68 -13.27
N MET A 26 -0.66 -5.40 -13.05
CA MET A 26 0.33 -5.67 -14.09
C MET A 26 -0.05 -6.86 -14.95
N ASP A 27 0.09 -6.68 -16.26
CA ASP A 27 -0.21 -7.75 -17.22
C ASP A 27 0.90 -8.77 -17.34
N ASN A 28 2.13 -8.37 -17.05
CA ASN A 28 3.29 -9.25 -17.24
C ASN A 28 3.66 -9.95 -15.95
N LYS A 29 3.26 -11.21 -15.85
CA LYS A 29 3.49 -12.03 -14.68
C LYS A 29 4.95 -12.47 -14.51
N ASP A 30 5.72 -12.44 -15.57
CA ASP A 30 7.14 -12.78 -15.50
C ASP A 30 7.91 -11.79 -14.62
N LEU A 31 7.45 -10.55 -14.60
CA LEU A 31 8.07 -9.51 -13.81
C LEU A 31 7.39 -9.34 -12.44
N TYR A 32 6.34 -10.11 -12.18
CA TYR A 32 5.53 -9.96 -10.96
C TYR A 32 6.39 -10.00 -9.70
N ASN A 33 7.16 -11.07 -9.54
CA ASN A 33 7.96 -11.25 -8.34
C ASN A 33 9.03 -10.17 -8.20
N TYR A 34 9.62 -9.79 -9.31
CA TYR A 34 10.65 -8.77 -9.34
C TYR A 34 10.10 -7.41 -8.91
N VAL A 35 8.97 -7.03 -9.48
CA VAL A 35 8.33 -5.76 -9.15
C VAL A 35 7.78 -5.78 -7.73
N PHE A 36 7.26 -6.91 -7.30
CA PHE A 36 6.75 -7.08 -5.94
C PHE A 36 7.85 -6.78 -4.92
N ASP A 37 9.02 -7.38 -5.10
CA ASP A 37 10.15 -7.15 -4.20
C ASP A 37 10.59 -5.69 -4.23
N ASP A 38 10.66 -5.11 -5.41
CA ASP A 38 11.07 -3.73 -5.60
C ASP A 38 10.12 -2.77 -4.89
N MET A 39 8.83 -2.96 -5.10
CA MET A 39 7.80 -2.12 -4.49
C MET A 39 7.77 -2.29 -2.97
N THR A 40 7.96 -3.51 -2.49
CA THR A 40 7.99 -3.77 -1.05
C THR A 40 9.13 -3.00 -0.40
N GLU A 41 10.31 -3.04 -0.99
CA GLU A 41 11.45 -2.27 -0.49
C GLU A 41 11.19 -0.77 -0.54
N TYR A 42 10.65 -0.31 -1.65
CA TYR A 42 10.34 1.11 -1.83
C TYR A 42 9.40 1.60 -0.74
N VAL A 43 8.33 0.86 -0.50
CA VAL A 43 7.33 1.24 0.50
C VAL A 43 7.93 1.22 1.91
N LYS A 44 8.80 0.27 2.19
CA LYS A 44 9.46 0.19 3.50
C LYS A 44 10.38 1.36 3.78
N LYS A 45 10.91 1.98 2.74
CA LYS A 45 11.78 3.14 2.89
C LYS A 45 11.02 4.42 3.16
N LEU A 46 9.74 4.44 2.89
CA LEU A 46 8.90 5.61 3.12
C LEU A 46 8.56 5.73 4.60
N SER A 47 8.49 6.97 5.10
CA SER A 47 7.93 7.19 6.42
C SER A 47 6.43 6.86 6.39
N ASP A 48 5.84 6.65 7.56
CA ASP A 48 4.42 6.34 7.64
C ASP A 48 3.57 7.42 6.99
N ASN A 49 3.90 8.68 7.23
CA ASN A 49 3.15 9.80 6.64
C ASN A 49 3.28 9.83 5.12
N GLU A 50 4.48 9.60 4.60
CA GLU A 50 4.71 9.58 3.16
C GLU A 50 3.95 8.44 2.51
N PHE A 51 4.01 7.26 3.13
CA PHE A 51 3.29 6.10 2.62
C PHE A 51 1.79 6.35 2.62
N LEU A 52 1.25 6.87 3.72
CA LEU A 52 -0.18 7.11 3.82
C LEU A 52 -0.67 8.13 2.78
N ASN A 53 0.14 9.15 2.50
CA ASN A 53 -0.19 10.11 1.46
C ASN A 53 -0.25 9.45 0.09
N ARG A 54 0.67 8.54 -0.19
CA ARG A 54 0.68 7.82 -1.47
C ARG A 54 -0.48 6.84 -1.57
N ALA A 55 -0.79 6.15 -0.50
CA ALA A 55 -1.92 5.22 -0.46
C ALA A 55 -3.24 5.95 -0.66
N GLU A 56 -3.39 7.08 -0.02
CA GLU A 56 -4.57 7.92 -0.17
C GLU A 56 -4.74 8.39 -1.60
N ASP A 57 -3.64 8.77 -2.24
CA ASP A 57 -3.64 9.18 -3.64
C ASP A 57 -3.99 8.02 -4.56
N TYR A 58 -3.46 6.84 -4.26
CA TYR A 58 -3.66 5.66 -5.09
C TYR A 58 -5.12 5.18 -5.04
N TRP A 59 -5.67 5.07 -3.84
CA TRP A 59 -7.04 4.57 -3.66
C TRP A 59 -8.10 5.67 -3.71
N ASP A 60 -7.71 6.90 -3.47
CA ASP A 60 -8.59 8.07 -3.54
C ASP A 60 -9.86 7.84 -2.71
N ASP A 61 -11.01 7.79 -3.36
CA ASP A 61 -12.29 7.63 -2.66
C ASP A 61 -12.44 6.27 -1.98
N HIS A 62 -11.66 5.28 -2.40
CA HIS A 62 -11.70 3.94 -1.83
C HIS A 62 -10.85 3.78 -0.60
N PHE A 63 -10.02 4.77 -0.27
CA PHE A 63 -9.10 4.66 0.85
C PHE A 63 -9.81 4.33 2.18
N PRO A 64 -10.93 4.99 2.54
CA PRO A 64 -11.63 4.63 3.78
C PRO A 64 -12.11 3.19 3.81
N ASP A 65 -12.56 2.68 2.69
CA ASP A 65 -13.01 1.29 2.59
C ASP A 65 -11.86 0.32 2.79
N ILE A 66 -10.70 0.64 2.22
CA ILE A 66 -9.49 -0.18 2.37
C ILE A 66 -9.04 -0.20 3.83
N VAL A 67 -9.08 0.93 4.50
CA VAL A 67 -8.70 1.03 5.91
C VAL A 67 -9.60 0.16 6.78
N GLU A 68 -10.90 0.09 6.45
CA GLU A 68 -11.83 -0.75 7.19
C GLU A 68 -11.56 -2.25 7.00
N GLU A 69 -10.97 -2.64 5.88
CA GLU A 69 -10.65 -4.03 5.61
C GLU A 69 -9.49 -4.57 6.45
N ILE A 70 -8.64 -3.70 6.92
CA ILE A 70 -7.47 -4.09 7.72
C ILE A 70 -7.75 -3.95 9.27
#